data_de29289f9bf04f3b2473df2d2b57144e
#
_entry.id   de29289f9bf04f3b2473df2d2b57144e
#
_cell.length_a   1.000
_cell.length_b   1.000
_cell.length_c   1.000
_cell.angle_alpha   90.00
_cell.angle_beta   90.00
_cell.angle_gamma   90.00
#
_symmetry.space_group_name_H-M   'P 1'
#
loop_
_entity.id
_entity.type
_entity.pdbx_description
1 polymer ?
#
loop_
_entity_poly.entity_id
_entity_poly.type
_entity_poly.pdbx_seq_one_letter_code
_entity_poly.pdbx_strand_id
1 'polypeptide(L)'
;MIVGVIPARLGSIRFPRKILVPLAGKPLIAHVVEQTMKSEKLDKVILAIDSEETKEALAEFDFEMVMTSPDHSSGTDRVGEVIQGIEDVEIVINIQGDGPLVDPKVIDGMVDTFNDSKVMMSTVVTRKLTVSDLLNPNVVKAILDEELNAIEFKRNIFDLEIGGVYRHIGMYGFRRNALFQFTLLKPSEREIERSLEQM
;
A
#
# COMPACT_ATOMS: atom_id res chain seq x y z
N MET A 1 -13.77 -13.42 2.31
CA MET A 1 -13.56 -12.22 3.15
C MET A 1 -12.58 -11.27 2.47
N ILE A 2 -12.82 -9.94 2.57
CA ILE A 2 -11.97 -8.88 2.00
C ILE A 2 -11.32 -8.14 3.17
N VAL A 3 -9.98 -8.13 3.24
CA VAL A 3 -9.23 -7.58 4.37
C VAL A 3 -8.35 -6.42 3.93
N GLY A 4 -8.52 -5.26 4.59
CA GLY A 4 -7.58 -4.16 4.50
C GLY A 4 -6.46 -4.33 5.54
N VAL A 5 -5.20 -4.30 5.10
CA VAL A 5 -4.05 -4.36 6.00
C VAL A 5 -3.21 -3.11 5.83
N ILE A 6 -2.88 -2.47 6.94
CA ILE A 6 -2.07 -1.25 6.98
C ILE A 6 -0.72 -1.61 7.61
N PRO A 7 0.35 -1.81 6.83
CA PRO A 7 1.68 -2.05 7.38
C PRO A 7 2.22 -0.77 8.01
N ALA A 8 2.61 -0.86 9.28
CA ALA A 8 3.06 0.27 10.09
C ALA A 8 4.36 -0.06 10.83
N ARG A 9 5.51 0.23 10.19
CA ARG A 9 6.80 0.09 10.83
C ARG A 9 7.21 1.36 11.56
N LEU A 10 7.75 1.22 12.77
CA LEU A 10 8.27 2.34 13.55
C LEU A 10 9.58 2.86 12.98
N GLY A 11 10.43 1.96 12.48
CA GLY A 11 11.74 2.27 11.90
C GLY A 11 11.62 2.85 10.49
N SER A 12 11.48 4.18 10.35
CA SER A 12 11.56 4.88 9.07
C SER A 12 12.91 5.59 8.94
N ILE A 13 13.67 5.28 7.87
CA ILE A 13 15.02 5.84 7.64
C ILE A 13 14.96 7.35 7.40
N ARG A 14 14.04 7.82 6.56
CA ARG A 14 13.92 9.24 6.17
C ARG A 14 13.28 10.12 7.23
N PHE A 15 12.36 9.57 8.01
CA PHE A 15 11.66 10.28 9.07
C PHE A 15 11.31 9.29 10.18
N PRO A 16 12.16 9.17 11.22
CA PRO A 16 11.96 8.24 12.33
C PRO A 16 10.59 8.44 12.98
N ARG A 17 9.93 7.33 13.35
CA ARG A 17 8.64 7.35 14.05
C ARG A 17 7.51 8.06 13.27
N LYS A 18 7.62 8.17 11.95
CA LYS A 18 6.68 8.91 11.10
C LYS A 18 5.22 8.60 11.40
N ILE A 19 4.90 7.33 11.60
CA ILE A 19 3.52 6.87 11.85
C ILE A 19 2.92 7.40 13.16
N LEU A 20 3.75 7.72 14.14
CA LEU A 20 3.33 8.24 15.45
C LEU A 20 3.38 9.77 15.55
N VAL A 21 3.81 10.48 14.50
CA VAL A 21 3.85 11.94 14.50
C VAL A 21 2.45 12.49 14.69
N PRO A 22 2.26 13.42 15.66
CA PRO A 22 0.96 14.06 15.87
C PRO A 22 0.51 14.87 14.64
N LEU A 23 -0.66 14.58 14.15
CA LEU A 23 -1.35 15.30 13.09
C LEU A 23 -2.76 15.64 13.58
N ALA A 24 -3.09 16.92 13.69
CA ALA A 24 -4.39 17.37 14.17
C ALA A 24 -4.85 16.67 15.48
N GLY A 25 -3.92 16.51 16.42
CA GLY A 25 -4.21 16.03 17.78
C GLY A 25 -4.12 14.53 18.02
N LYS A 26 -3.85 13.71 16.97
CA LYS A 26 -3.67 12.24 17.09
C LYS A 26 -2.55 11.74 16.18
N PRO A 27 -2.01 10.53 16.40
CA PRO A 27 -0.97 9.95 15.55
C PRO A 27 -1.40 9.89 14.08
N LEU A 28 -0.45 10.14 13.16
CA LEU A 28 -0.70 10.09 11.72
C LEU A 28 -1.37 8.77 11.30
N ILE A 29 -0.90 7.63 11.82
CA ILE A 29 -1.44 6.32 11.51
C ILE A 29 -2.91 6.17 11.92
N ALA A 30 -3.35 6.81 13.01
CA ALA A 30 -4.73 6.75 13.45
C ALA A 30 -5.68 7.34 12.40
N HIS A 31 -5.26 8.43 11.71
CA HIS A 31 -6.04 8.97 10.59
C HIS A 31 -6.17 7.96 9.44
N VAL A 32 -5.09 7.23 9.12
CA VAL A 32 -5.12 6.22 8.06
C VAL A 32 -6.09 5.11 8.39
N VAL A 33 -6.00 4.56 9.61
CA VAL A 33 -6.90 3.47 10.06
C VAL A 33 -8.35 3.93 10.04
N GLU A 34 -8.67 5.07 10.64
CA GLU A 34 -10.03 5.61 10.68
C GLU A 34 -10.60 5.91 9.29
N GLN A 35 -9.79 6.37 8.34
CA GLN A 35 -10.25 6.54 6.96
C GLN A 35 -10.48 5.20 6.28
N THR A 36 -9.59 4.25 6.48
CA THR A 36 -9.71 2.89 5.92
C THR A 36 -10.97 2.19 6.43
N MET A 37 -11.28 2.33 7.73
CA MET A 37 -12.48 1.74 8.36
C MET A 37 -13.81 2.30 7.81
N LYS A 38 -13.78 3.41 7.05
CA LYS A 38 -14.97 3.95 6.37
C LYS A 38 -15.25 3.29 5.01
N SER A 39 -14.40 2.39 4.54
CA SER A 39 -14.68 1.58 3.36
C SER A 39 -15.91 0.72 3.60
N GLU A 40 -16.81 0.69 2.61
CA GLU A 40 -18.04 -0.10 2.68
C GLU A 40 -17.83 -1.56 2.23
N LYS A 41 -16.66 -1.87 1.66
CA LYS A 41 -16.36 -3.17 1.06
C LYS A 41 -15.33 -4.00 1.80
N LEU A 42 -14.66 -3.43 2.79
CA LEU A 42 -13.75 -4.19 3.65
C LEU A 42 -14.54 -4.86 4.78
N ASP A 43 -14.40 -6.17 4.89
CA ASP A 43 -14.96 -6.93 6.02
C ASP A 43 -14.16 -6.69 7.30
N LYS A 44 -12.86 -6.38 7.16
CA LYS A 44 -11.92 -6.24 8.28
C LYS A 44 -10.80 -5.27 7.93
N VAL A 45 -10.34 -4.49 8.92
CA VAL A 45 -9.16 -3.62 8.83
C VAL A 45 -8.19 -3.99 9.92
N ILE A 46 -6.94 -4.27 9.55
CA ILE A 46 -5.88 -4.70 10.48
C ILE A 46 -4.67 -3.78 10.34
N LEU A 47 -4.19 -3.30 11.47
CA LEU A 47 -2.95 -2.56 11.57
C LEU A 47 -1.80 -3.52 11.92
N ALA A 48 -0.89 -3.73 10.98
CA ALA A 48 0.28 -4.61 11.13
C ALA A 48 1.47 -3.81 11.68
N ILE A 49 1.77 -3.99 12.96
CA ILE A 49 2.81 -3.23 13.70
C ILE A 49 4.05 -4.10 13.97
N ASP A 50 5.19 -3.46 14.22
CA ASP A 50 6.47 -4.12 14.53
C ASP A 50 7.08 -3.71 15.88
N SER A 51 6.31 -3.03 16.72
CA SER A 51 6.83 -2.45 17.95
C SER A 51 5.77 -2.34 19.03
N GLU A 52 6.11 -2.76 20.25
CA GLU A 52 5.26 -2.53 21.42
C GLU A 52 5.02 -1.03 21.67
N GLU A 53 5.99 -0.18 21.36
CA GLU A 53 5.82 1.27 21.44
C GLU A 53 4.66 1.76 20.56
N THR A 54 4.50 1.22 19.36
CA THR A 54 3.38 1.56 18.48
C THR A 54 2.05 1.10 19.09
N LYS A 55 2.03 -0.08 19.69
CA LYS A 55 0.85 -0.63 20.35
C LYS A 55 0.44 0.20 21.56
N GLU A 56 1.41 0.60 22.41
CA GLU A 56 1.16 1.46 23.55
C GLU A 56 0.66 2.85 23.15
N ALA A 57 1.28 3.45 22.12
CA ALA A 57 0.89 4.77 21.61
C ALA A 57 -0.52 4.80 21.00
N LEU A 58 -1.05 3.65 20.63
CA LEU A 58 -2.39 3.51 20.02
C LEU A 58 -3.38 2.81 20.96
N ALA A 59 -3.05 2.59 22.22
CA ALA A 59 -3.88 1.84 23.17
C ALA A 59 -5.25 2.47 23.46
N GLU A 60 -5.40 3.77 23.21
CA GLU A 60 -6.67 4.49 23.36
C GLU A 60 -7.63 4.32 22.16
N PHE A 61 -7.13 3.77 21.04
CA PHE A 61 -7.92 3.54 19.82
C PHE A 61 -8.37 2.08 19.76
N ASP A 62 -9.63 1.87 19.36
CA ASP A 62 -10.19 0.54 19.15
C ASP A 62 -9.79 0.00 17.75
N PHE A 63 -8.48 -0.22 17.56
CA PHE A 63 -7.94 -0.76 16.32
C PHE A 63 -7.53 -2.22 16.49
N GLU A 64 -7.86 -3.05 15.52
CA GLU A 64 -7.31 -4.39 15.47
C GLU A 64 -5.84 -4.33 15.06
N MET A 65 -4.94 -4.66 15.98
CA MET A 65 -3.50 -4.64 15.77
C MET A 65 -2.91 -6.06 15.81
N VAL A 66 -2.06 -6.36 14.84
CA VAL A 66 -1.29 -7.61 14.79
C VAL A 66 0.20 -7.27 14.85
N MET A 67 0.90 -7.87 15.82
CA MET A 67 2.36 -7.77 15.90
C MET A 67 2.99 -8.65 14.82
N THR A 68 3.94 -8.11 14.10
CA THR A 68 4.65 -8.76 12.99
C THR A 68 6.16 -8.63 13.17
N SER A 69 6.93 -9.45 12.46
CA SER A 69 8.39 -9.38 12.51
C SER A 69 8.91 -7.98 12.15
N PRO A 70 9.89 -7.43 12.89
CA PRO A 70 10.58 -6.20 12.51
C PRO A 70 11.48 -6.38 11.27
N ASP A 71 11.83 -7.62 10.91
CA ASP A 71 12.82 -7.94 9.88
C ASP A 71 12.27 -7.93 8.46
N HIS A 72 10.97 -7.65 8.28
CA HIS A 72 10.40 -7.55 6.93
C HIS A 72 11.05 -6.46 6.09
N SER A 73 11.48 -6.83 4.88
CA SER A 73 12.10 -5.93 3.92
C SER A 73 11.10 -4.96 3.31
N SER A 74 9.84 -5.37 3.15
CA SER A 74 8.79 -4.59 2.52
C SER A 74 7.49 -4.54 3.33
N GLY A 75 6.63 -3.57 2.99
CA GLY A 75 5.26 -3.51 3.54
C GLY A 75 4.42 -4.70 3.11
N THR A 76 4.62 -5.21 1.89
CA THR A 76 3.88 -6.34 1.33
C THR A 76 4.23 -7.65 2.02
N ASP A 77 5.50 -7.87 2.40
CA ASP A 77 5.91 -9.04 3.20
C ASP A 77 5.20 -9.05 4.56
N ARG A 78 5.11 -7.89 5.21
CA ARG A 78 4.40 -7.71 6.48
C ARG A 78 2.90 -8.01 6.34
N VAL A 79 2.28 -7.57 5.25
CA VAL A 79 0.89 -7.92 4.93
C VAL A 79 0.74 -9.42 4.75
N GLY A 80 1.68 -10.07 4.05
CA GLY A 80 1.71 -11.52 3.86
C GLY A 80 1.72 -12.28 5.20
N GLU A 81 2.55 -11.88 6.16
CA GLU A 81 2.59 -12.48 7.51
C GLU A 81 1.22 -12.41 8.20
N VAL A 82 0.57 -11.24 8.19
CA VAL A 82 -0.76 -11.08 8.79
C VAL A 82 -1.77 -12.03 8.15
N ILE A 83 -1.78 -12.12 6.82
CA ILE A 83 -2.76 -12.92 6.08
C ILE A 83 -2.52 -14.44 6.24
N GLN A 84 -1.31 -14.87 6.57
CA GLN A 84 -1.04 -16.28 6.90
C GLN A 84 -1.83 -16.73 8.13
N GLY A 85 -2.05 -15.86 9.11
CA GLY A 85 -2.78 -16.14 10.34
C GLY A 85 -4.31 -16.06 10.22
N ILE A 86 -4.86 -15.77 9.04
CA ILE A 86 -6.30 -15.55 8.84
C ILE A 86 -6.83 -16.49 7.76
N GLU A 87 -7.84 -17.26 8.11
CA GLU A 87 -8.55 -18.14 7.16
C GLU A 87 -9.59 -17.37 6.34
N ASP A 88 -10.04 -17.94 5.22
CA ASP A 88 -11.13 -17.46 4.37
C ASP A 88 -10.94 -16.06 3.77
N VAL A 89 -9.71 -15.57 3.69
CA VAL A 89 -9.39 -14.33 2.97
C VAL A 89 -9.32 -14.60 1.47
N GLU A 90 -10.07 -13.83 0.69
CA GLU A 90 -10.05 -13.90 -0.78
C GLU A 90 -9.26 -12.75 -1.40
N ILE A 91 -9.51 -11.53 -0.89
CA ILE A 91 -8.91 -10.29 -1.38
C ILE A 91 -8.24 -9.57 -0.22
N VAL A 92 -7.05 -9.04 -0.49
CA VAL A 92 -6.24 -8.26 0.45
C VAL A 92 -5.95 -6.91 -0.15
N ILE A 93 -6.26 -5.84 0.59
CA ILE A 93 -5.88 -4.48 0.22
C ILE A 93 -4.76 -4.00 1.15
N ASN A 94 -3.58 -3.78 0.57
CA ASN A 94 -2.42 -3.22 1.26
C ASN A 94 -2.49 -1.70 1.18
N ILE A 95 -2.76 -1.04 2.32
CA ILE A 95 -2.94 0.42 2.43
C ILE A 95 -1.72 1.02 3.12
N GLN A 96 -1.03 1.95 2.47
CA GLN A 96 0.17 2.57 3.05
C GLN A 96 -0.12 3.36 4.32
N GLY A 97 0.61 3.08 5.39
CA GLY A 97 0.45 3.71 6.70
C GLY A 97 0.84 5.20 6.78
N ASP A 98 1.25 5.81 5.67
CA ASP A 98 1.68 7.21 5.62
C ASP A 98 0.77 8.14 4.80
N GLY A 99 -0.38 7.63 4.35
CA GLY A 99 -1.39 8.37 3.60
C GLY A 99 -2.62 8.76 4.42
N PRO A 100 -2.55 9.80 5.29
CA PRO A 100 -3.65 10.15 6.21
C PRO A 100 -4.94 10.63 5.52
N LEU A 101 -4.88 10.92 4.23
CA LEU A 101 -6.01 11.36 3.41
C LEU A 101 -6.46 10.27 2.43
N VAL A 102 -6.24 9.00 2.74
CA VAL A 102 -6.76 7.90 1.93
C VAL A 102 -8.28 8.02 1.80
N ASP A 103 -8.77 7.96 0.56
CA ASP A 103 -10.20 8.04 0.29
C ASP A 103 -10.81 6.63 0.34
N PRO A 104 -11.80 6.37 1.22
CA PRO A 104 -12.47 5.07 1.31
C PRO A 104 -13.07 4.61 -0.02
N LYS A 105 -13.57 5.53 -0.84
CA LYS A 105 -14.12 5.20 -2.16
C LYS A 105 -13.07 4.67 -3.14
N VAL A 106 -11.81 5.08 -2.98
CA VAL A 106 -10.71 4.51 -3.78
C VAL A 106 -10.44 3.08 -3.36
N ILE A 107 -10.52 2.78 -2.06
CA ILE A 107 -10.42 1.42 -1.54
C ILE A 107 -11.56 0.55 -2.10
N ASP A 108 -12.80 1.05 -2.04
CA ASP A 108 -13.98 0.33 -2.56
C ASP A 108 -13.87 0.08 -4.07
N GLY A 109 -13.43 1.09 -4.83
CA GLY A 109 -13.18 0.95 -6.27
C GLY A 109 -12.08 -0.06 -6.60
N MET A 110 -11.06 -0.16 -5.73
CA MET A 110 -9.99 -1.16 -5.88
C MET A 110 -10.52 -2.58 -5.62
N VAL A 111 -11.37 -2.76 -4.62
CA VAL A 111 -12.06 -4.03 -4.38
C VAL A 111 -12.89 -4.44 -5.60
N ASP A 112 -13.57 -3.48 -6.26
CA ASP A 112 -14.40 -3.75 -7.45
C ASP A 112 -13.61 -4.30 -8.63
N THR A 113 -12.32 -3.99 -8.74
CA THR A 113 -11.49 -4.55 -9.83
C THR A 113 -11.45 -6.08 -9.79
N PHE A 114 -11.59 -6.69 -8.62
CA PHE A 114 -11.57 -8.15 -8.44
C PHE A 114 -12.89 -8.84 -8.80
N ASN A 115 -13.93 -8.09 -9.21
CA ASN A 115 -15.11 -8.68 -9.84
C ASN A 115 -14.74 -9.39 -11.17
N ASP A 116 -13.68 -8.93 -11.84
CA ASP A 116 -13.05 -9.70 -12.91
C ASP A 116 -12.13 -10.78 -12.30
N SER A 117 -12.45 -12.04 -12.55
CA SER A 117 -11.69 -13.18 -12.05
C SER A 117 -10.25 -13.26 -12.59
N LYS A 118 -9.94 -12.56 -13.68
CA LYS A 118 -8.60 -12.49 -14.27
C LYS A 118 -7.66 -11.55 -13.49
N VAL A 119 -8.23 -10.59 -12.76
CA VAL A 119 -7.43 -9.65 -11.96
C VAL A 119 -6.87 -10.36 -10.75
N MET A 120 -5.55 -10.51 -10.73
CA MET A 120 -4.81 -11.15 -9.63
C MET A 120 -4.18 -10.13 -8.70
N MET A 121 -3.81 -8.96 -9.25
CA MET A 121 -3.23 -7.83 -8.54
C MET A 121 -3.74 -6.53 -9.16
N SER A 122 -3.95 -5.51 -8.33
CA SER A 122 -4.30 -4.15 -8.80
C SER A 122 -3.53 -3.09 -8.00
N THR A 123 -3.43 -1.90 -8.59
CA THR A 123 -2.86 -0.73 -7.91
C THR A 123 -3.60 0.53 -8.31
N VAL A 124 -3.32 1.64 -7.63
CA VAL A 124 -4.00 2.91 -7.84
C VAL A 124 -3.11 3.88 -8.59
N VAL A 125 -3.67 4.54 -9.58
CA VAL A 125 -3.03 5.63 -10.31
C VAL A 125 -3.94 6.86 -10.39
N THR A 126 -3.36 8.04 -10.59
CA THR A 126 -4.13 9.28 -10.82
C THR A 126 -3.56 10.07 -12.00
N ARG A 127 -4.46 10.75 -12.72
CA ARG A 127 -4.09 11.71 -13.79
C ARG A 127 -3.58 13.04 -13.25
N LYS A 128 -3.70 13.29 -11.94
CA LYS A 128 -3.17 14.50 -11.29
C LYS A 128 -1.65 14.41 -11.21
N LEU A 129 -1.00 14.70 -12.32
CA LEU A 129 0.44 14.71 -12.51
C LEU A 129 0.86 16.07 -13.06
N THR A 130 1.76 16.76 -12.37
CA THR A 130 2.31 18.05 -12.81
C THR A 130 3.63 17.84 -13.55
N VAL A 131 4.06 18.85 -14.31
CA VAL A 131 5.37 18.79 -15.00
C VAL A 131 6.51 18.58 -13.99
N SER A 132 6.44 19.22 -12.81
CA SER A 132 7.43 19.02 -11.75
C SER A 132 7.44 17.59 -11.20
N ASP A 133 6.31 16.89 -11.19
CA ASP A 133 6.23 15.50 -10.74
C ASP A 133 6.99 14.55 -11.67
N LEU A 134 7.07 14.86 -12.97
CA LEU A 134 7.76 14.00 -13.95
C LEU A 134 9.24 13.83 -13.62
N LEU A 135 9.89 14.88 -13.13
CA LEU A 135 11.31 14.90 -12.76
C LEU A 135 11.55 14.65 -11.26
N ASN A 136 10.50 14.59 -10.46
CA ASN A 136 10.62 14.35 -9.02
C ASN A 136 10.80 12.85 -8.74
N PRO A 137 11.96 12.38 -8.25
CA PRO A 137 12.22 10.96 -8.00
C PRO A 137 11.39 10.41 -6.83
N ASN A 138 10.80 11.26 -6.00
CA ASN A 138 9.92 10.85 -4.90
C ASN A 138 8.48 10.56 -5.37
N VAL A 139 8.13 11.00 -6.58
CA VAL A 139 6.84 10.70 -7.21
C VAL A 139 7.05 9.55 -8.18
N VAL A 140 6.50 8.39 -7.90
CA VAL A 140 6.54 7.24 -8.81
C VAL A 140 5.50 7.45 -9.91
N LYS A 141 5.90 7.18 -11.15
CA LYS A 141 5.02 7.21 -12.33
C LYS A 141 4.77 5.77 -12.79
N ALA A 142 3.51 5.49 -13.11
CA ALA A 142 3.13 4.27 -13.79
C ALA A 142 2.85 4.57 -15.27
N ILE A 143 3.35 3.71 -16.14
CA ILE A 143 3.05 3.71 -17.57
C ILE A 143 2.05 2.59 -17.80
N LEU A 144 0.92 2.91 -18.40
CA LEU A 144 -0.17 1.97 -18.64
C LEU A 144 -0.34 1.75 -20.15
N ASP A 145 -0.81 0.56 -20.53
CA ASP A 145 -1.32 0.28 -21.87
C ASP A 145 -2.76 0.80 -22.04
N GLU A 146 -3.33 0.56 -23.21
CA GLU A 146 -4.71 0.95 -23.55
C GLU A 146 -5.77 0.23 -22.70
N GLU A 147 -5.42 -0.95 -22.18
CA GLU A 147 -6.27 -1.79 -21.33
C GLU A 147 -6.11 -1.49 -19.84
N LEU A 148 -5.32 -0.44 -19.51
CA LEU A 148 -4.98 0.00 -18.15
C LEU A 148 -4.11 -1.01 -17.37
N ASN A 149 -3.41 -1.92 -18.04
CA ASN A 149 -2.39 -2.71 -17.38
C ASN A 149 -1.12 -1.89 -17.17
N ALA A 150 -0.49 -2.05 -16.01
CA ALA A 150 0.79 -1.40 -15.72
C ALA A 150 1.91 -2.09 -16.50
N ILE A 151 2.55 -1.35 -17.41
CA ILE A 151 3.68 -1.83 -18.22
C ILE A 151 4.99 -1.59 -17.47
N GLU A 152 5.12 -0.43 -16.81
CA GLU A 152 6.35 -0.03 -16.15
C GLU A 152 6.10 1.00 -15.05
N PHE A 153 7.01 1.00 -14.04
CA PHE A 153 7.07 2.04 -13.01
C PHE A 153 8.43 2.75 -13.07
N LYS A 154 8.41 4.09 -13.02
CA LYS A 154 9.61 4.94 -13.11
C LYS A 154 9.61 6.04 -12.06
N ARG A 155 10.83 6.40 -11.59
CA ARG A 155 11.01 7.57 -10.73
C ARG A 155 11.16 8.87 -11.53
N ASN A 156 11.84 8.80 -12.69
CA ASN A 156 12.02 9.92 -13.58
C ASN A 156 11.56 9.55 -14.98
N ILE A 157 10.92 10.52 -15.66
CA ILE A 157 10.54 10.42 -17.06
C ILE A 157 11.18 11.60 -17.78
N PHE A 158 12.06 11.30 -18.73
CA PHE A 158 12.75 12.29 -19.55
C PHE A 158 12.19 12.34 -20.97
N ASP A 159 11.45 11.32 -21.37
CA ASP A 159 10.83 11.23 -22.69
C ASP A 159 9.37 11.68 -22.58
N LEU A 160 9.05 12.82 -23.20
CA LEU A 160 7.72 13.40 -23.18
C LEU A 160 6.78 12.82 -24.26
N GLU A 161 7.28 11.95 -25.14
CA GLU A 161 6.48 11.29 -26.16
C GLU A 161 5.75 10.05 -25.61
N ILE A 162 6.03 9.67 -24.37
CA ILE A 162 5.36 8.54 -23.72
C ILE A 162 3.94 8.96 -23.31
N GLY A 163 2.96 8.43 -24.05
CA GLY A 163 1.55 8.48 -23.63
C GLY A 163 1.27 7.55 -22.45
N GLY A 164 0.12 7.73 -21.79
CA GLY A 164 -0.31 6.78 -20.73
C GLY A 164 0.47 6.89 -19.42
N VAL A 165 1.08 8.06 -19.11
CA VAL A 165 1.81 8.29 -17.86
C VAL A 165 0.86 8.79 -16.78
N TYR A 166 0.91 8.15 -15.62
CA TYR A 166 0.09 8.47 -14.45
C TYR A 166 0.97 8.58 -13.21
N ARG A 167 0.51 9.33 -12.20
CA ARG A 167 1.11 9.28 -10.86
C ARG A 167 0.64 8.01 -10.17
N HIS A 168 1.58 7.19 -9.73
CA HIS A 168 1.30 6.00 -8.94
C HIS A 168 1.01 6.36 -7.47
N ILE A 169 0.03 5.69 -6.91
CA ILE A 169 -0.31 5.75 -5.48
C ILE A 169 -0.02 4.36 -4.91
N GLY A 170 0.86 4.29 -3.92
CA GLY A 170 1.40 3.05 -3.35
C GLY A 170 0.39 2.20 -2.58
N MET A 171 -0.78 1.94 -3.14
CA MET A 171 -1.80 1.05 -2.60
C MET A 171 -1.98 -0.13 -3.53
N TYR A 172 -2.11 -1.33 -3.00
CA TYR A 172 -2.16 -2.57 -3.80
C TYR A 172 -3.29 -3.47 -3.34
N GLY A 173 -4.00 -4.04 -4.29
CA GLY A 173 -4.94 -5.12 -4.07
C GLY A 173 -4.39 -6.44 -4.60
N PHE A 174 -4.66 -7.52 -3.89
CA PHE A 174 -4.22 -8.87 -4.28
C PHE A 174 -5.34 -9.88 -4.06
N ARG A 175 -5.44 -10.87 -4.95
CA ARG A 175 -6.01 -12.15 -4.51
C ARG A 175 -5.04 -12.82 -3.54
N ARG A 176 -5.55 -13.53 -2.54
CA ARG A 176 -4.73 -14.17 -1.50
C ARG A 176 -3.56 -14.97 -2.05
N ASN A 177 -3.82 -15.82 -3.04
CA ASN A 177 -2.80 -16.66 -3.66
C ASN A 177 -1.73 -15.83 -4.40
N ALA A 178 -2.12 -14.74 -5.04
CA ALA A 178 -1.20 -13.83 -5.71
C ALA A 178 -0.29 -13.10 -4.70
N LEU A 179 -0.85 -12.68 -3.55
CA LEU A 179 -0.06 -12.09 -2.47
C LEU A 179 1.06 -13.05 -2.01
N PHE A 180 0.72 -14.31 -1.72
CA PHE A 180 1.72 -15.28 -1.28
C PHE A 180 2.75 -15.61 -2.37
N GLN A 181 2.33 -15.69 -3.62
CA GLN A 181 3.29 -15.84 -4.73
C GLN A 181 4.23 -14.64 -4.80
N PHE A 182 3.70 -13.42 -4.65
CA PHE A 182 4.49 -12.20 -4.69
C PHE A 182 5.53 -12.16 -3.55
N THR A 183 5.16 -12.50 -2.31
CA THR A 183 6.10 -12.50 -1.17
C THR A 183 7.20 -13.57 -1.25
N LEU A 184 7.04 -14.58 -2.12
CA LEU A 184 8.08 -15.59 -2.38
C LEU A 184 9.06 -15.16 -3.48
N LEU A 185 8.76 -14.13 -4.24
CA LEU A 185 9.65 -13.62 -5.28
C LEU A 185 10.86 -12.94 -4.65
N LYS A 186 12.02 -13.17 -5.25
CA LYS A 186 13.22 -12.38 -4.93
C LYS A 186 13.10 -11.03 -5.66
N PRO A 187 13.56 -9.95 -5.02
CA PRO A 187 13.62 -8.66 -5.69
C PRO A 187 14.35 -8.75 -7.03
N SER A 188 13.76 -8.22 -8.09
CA SER A 188 14.39 -8.17 -9.41
C SER A 188 15.57 -7.18 -9.40
N GLU A 189 16.47 -7.29 -10.37
CA GLU A 189 17.56 -6.31 -10.53
C GLU A 189 17.00 -4.88 -10.70
N ARG A 190 15.88 -4.74 -11.40
CA ARG A 190 15.19 -3.43 -11.59
C ARG A 190 14.61 -2.87 -10.30
N GLU A 191 14.05 -3.71 -9.43
CA GLU A 191 13.57 -3.29 -8.09
C GLU A 191 14.72 -2.73 -7.26
N ILE A 192 15.84 -3.45 -7.23
CA ILE A 192 17.04 -3.04 -6.48
C ILE A 192 17.57 -1.72 -7.04
N GLU A 193 17.75 -1.61 -8.35
CA GLU A 193 18.29 -0.43 -9.03
C GLU A 193 17.40 0.80 -8.81
N ARG A 194 16.08 0.64 -8.92
CA ARG A 194 15.12 1.74 -8.86
C ARG A 194 14.51 1.95 -7.47
N SER A 195 14.76 1.05 -6.53
CA SER A 195 14.13 1.02 -5.20
C SER A 195 12.60 1.09 -5.30
N LEU A 196 12.02 0.26 -6.18
CA LEU A 196 10.59 0.14 -6.43
C LEU A 196 10.17 -1.32 -6.29
N GLU A 197 9.28 -1.62 -5.35
CA GLU A 197 8.79 -2.97 -5.04
C GLU A 197 7.92 -3.59 -6.17
N GLN A 198 7.55 -2.82 -7.19
CA GLN A 198 6.56 -3.19 -8.21
C GLN A 198 7.16 -3.65 -9.54
N MET A 199 8.45 -3.98 -9.60
CA MET A 199 9.16 -4.20 -10.87
C MET A 199 9.39 -5.67 -11.18
#